data_50319332ca3620e49bbefe1247cf6975
#
_entry.id   50319332ca3620e49bbefe1247cf6975
#
_cell.length_a   1.000
_cell.length_b   1.000
_cell.length_c   1.000
_cell.angle_alpha   90.00
_cell.angle_beta   90.00
_cell.angle_gamma   90.00
#
_symmetry.space_group_name_H-M   'P 1'
#
loop_
_entity.id
_entity.type
_entity.pdbx_description
1 polymer ?
#
loop_
_entity_poly.entity_id
_entity_poly.type
_entity_poly.pdbx_seq_one_letter_code
_entity_poly.pdbx_strand_id
1 'polypeptide(L)'
;MNPRIISADDHIDLQWLPKDLWQKRVPPAWRDRAPKVVETPEGPYWVCGNDRWDPWGGRKGAAGAQGGRRTALEKGGVLEPGVLRPTTTELRLTDMDRDGIDATVMYGPIVPLLIQDPDLREVCYRAYNDWLAEFCATAPDRLVGAGLIPIDDPKTAADEVRHLNQIGLRTGMFLAARVELPLWDEAWEPLWEAAAEAALPIGFHLGGGLRTVLYSGPKATQAGNMGVRVACSTLQMDEPLAAVIFAGALERHRGLKIVLAETGIGWLPYMLERMDDTYQKFLDAEEFWRRHGRLQLTMAPSAYFRRQVWATFQTDHLGLRVVDLLGDDRVMWASDYPHADSTWPESQRAIEDNFKGVASQARRRILCDNARELYGL
;
A
#
# COMPACT_ATOMS: atom_id res chain seq x y z
N MET A 1 -3.02 30.58 6.01
CA MET A 1 -2.13 29.45 5.80
C MET A 1 -2.88 28.47 4.90
N ASN A 2 -2.23 27.99 3.83
CA ASN A 2 -2.83 26.89 3.06
C ASN A 2 -3.01 25.70 3.99
N PRO A 3 -4.08 24.91 3.85
CA PRO A 3 -4.26 23.69 4.62
C PRO A 3 -3.10 22.74 4.32
N ARG A 4 -2.58 22.07 5.34
CA ARG A 4 -1.57 21.03 5.20
C ARG A 4 -2.12 19.89 4.34
N ILE A 5 -1.31 19.33 3.42
CA ILE A 5 -1.69 18.21 2.56
C ILE A 5 -0.79 17.01 2.87
N ILE A 6 -1.39 15.88 3.17
CA ILE A 6 -0.70 14.63 3.44
C ILE A 6 -1.07 13.63 2.35
N SER A 7 -0.09 13.11 1.63
CA SER A 7 -0.28 11.97 0.75
C SER A 7 -0.23 10.68 1.57
N ALA A 8 -1.35 9.98 1.65
CA ALA A 8 -1.49 8.79 2.48
C ALA A 8 -1.04 7.49 1.77
N ASP A 9 -0.52 7.61 0.55
CA ASP A 9 -0.06 6.50 -0.27
C ASP A 9 0.91 7.00 -1.34
N ASP A 10 2.17 6.81 -1.09
CA ASP A 10 3.30 7.04 -2.00
C ASP A 10 4.22 5.82 -1.94
N HIS A 11 5.28 5.79 -2.75
CA HIS A 11 6.11 4.60 -2.86
C HIS A 11 7.62 4.85 -2.75
N ILE A 12 8.31 3.82 -2.29
CA ILE A 12 9.75 3.59 -2.52
C ILE A 12 9.92 2.20 -3.11
N ASP A 13 9.93 2.11 -4.43
CA ASP A 13 10.06 0.85 -5.15
C ASP A 13 11.51 0.38 -5.31
N LEU A 14 11.64 -0.89 -5.67
CA LEU A 14 12.92 -1.56 -5.88
C LEU A 14 13.93 -0.74 -6.71
N GLN A 15 13.46 -0.10 -7.78
CA GLN A 15 14.30 0.70 -8.67
C GLN A 15 14.95 1.94 -8.01
N TRP A 16 14.41 2.39 -6.88
CA TRP A 16 14.87 3.58 -6.15
C TRP A 16 15.70 3.25 -4.91
N LEU A 17 15.77 1.97 -4.50
CA LEU A 17 16.51 1.56 -3.32
C LEU A 17 18.02 1.72 -3.50
N PRO A 18 18.78 1.96 -2.42
CA PRO A 18 20.24 1.93 -2.47
C PRO A 18 20.75 0.61 -3.02
N LYS A 19 21.71 0.66 -3.99
CA LYS A 19 22.25 -0.55 -4.66
C LYS A 19 22.77 -1.61 -3.69
N ASP A 20 23.24 -1.19 -2.53
CA ASP A 20 23.92 -2.01 -1.53
C ASP A 20 23.11 -2.22 -0.25
N LEU A 21 21.81 -1.88 -0.27
CA LEU A 21 20.94 -1.95 0.89
C LEU A 21 21.08 -3.28 1.63
N TRP A 22 20.80 -4.39 0.94
CA TRP A 22 20.83 -5.72 1.56
C TRP A 22 22.27 -6.20 1.83
N GLN A 23 23.22 -5.88 0.93
CA GLN A 23 24.62 -6.29 1.10
C GLN A 23 25.25 -5.72 2.37
N LYS A 24 24.85 -4.54 2.79
CA LYS A 24 25.34 -3.87 4.01
C LYS A 24 24.63 -4.33 5.29
N ARG A 25 23.36 -4.77 5.19
CA ARG A 25 22.48 -4.93 6.34
C ARG A 25 22.17 -6.37 6.72
N VAL A 26 22.12 -7.29 5.74
CA VAL A 26 21.87 -8.70 6.07
C VAL A 26 23.07 -9.32 6.80
N PRO A 27 22.85 -10.31 7.68
CA PRO A 27 23.94 -11.03 8.31
C PRO A 27 24.91 -11.65 7.29
N PRO A 28 26.20 -11.79 7.62
CA PRO A 28 27.22 -12.27 6.67
C PRO A 28 26.87 -13.59 5.95
N ALA A 29 26.21 -14.51 6.63
CA ALA A 29 25.80 -15.79 6.07
C ALA A 29 24.79 -15.69 4.92
N TRP A 30 24.09 -14.56 4.80
CA TRP A 30 23.07 -14.34 3.79
C TRP A 30 23.51 -13.46 2.61
N ARG A 31 24.66 -12.76 2.73
CA ARG A 31 25.09 -11.72 1.79
C ARG A 31 25.20 -12.21 0.35
N ASP A 32 25.75 -13.40 0.14
CA ASP A 32 25.94 -13.95 -1.22
C ASP A 32 24.61 -14.22 -1.92
N ARG A 33 23.59 -14.57 -1.15
CA ARG A 33 22.24 -14.91 -1.63
C ARG A 33 21.29 -13.71 -1.69
N ALA A 34 21.56 -12.66 -0.88
CA ALA A 34 20.70 -11.49 -0.78
C ALA A 34 20.68 -10.68 -2.10
N PRO A 35 19.58 -9.93 -2.33
CA PRO A 35 19.47 -9.08 -3.52
C PRO A 35 20.63 -8.09 -3.62
N LYS A 36 21.17 -7.93 -4.83
CA LYS A 36 22.25 -7.00 -5.13
C LYS A 36 22.10 -6.44 -6.55
N VAL A 37 22.70 -5.28 -6.80
CA VAL A 37 22.76 -4.71 -8.14
C VAL A 37 24.03 -5.18 -8.85
N VAL A 38 23.86 -5.70 -10.07
CA VAL A 38 24.96 -6.16 -10.93
C VAL A 38 24.95 -5.34 -12.22
N GLU A 39 26.12 -4.87 -12.64
CA GLU A 39 26.28 -4.20 -13.91
C GLU A 39 26.18 -5.22 -15.06
N THR A 40 25.35 -4.93 -16.04
CA THR A 40 25.17 -5.74 -17.25
C THR A 40 25.36 -4.89 -18.50
N PRO A 41 25.51 -5.48 -19.71
CA PRO A 41 25.57 -4.70 -20.94
C PRO A 41 24.36 -3.78 -21.17
N GLU A 42 23.20 -4.13 -20.60
CA GLU A 42 21.97 -3.34 -20.68
C GLU A 42 21.84 -2.29 -19.53
N GLY A 43 22.80 -2.27 -18.61
CA GLY A 43 22.83 -1.41 -17.44
C GLY A 43 22.74 -2.19 -16.11
N PRO A 44 22.61 -1.48 -14.98
CA PRO A 44 22.52 -2.11 -13.67
C PRO A 44 21.16 -2.80 -13.44
N TYR A 45 21.18 -4.03 -12.94
CA TYR A 45 19.99 -4.81 -12.62
C TYR A 45 20.05 -5.39 -11.21
N TRP A 46 18.91 -5.45 -10.56
CA TRP A 46 18.75 -6.25 -9.37
C TRP A 46 18.79 -7.73 -9.71
N VAL A 47 19.55 -8.48 -8.92
CA VAL A 47 19.61 -9.95 -9.00
C VAL A 47 19.50 -10.54 -7.59
N CYS A 48 18.88 -11.72 -7.47
CA CYS A 48 18.81 -12.47 -6.22
C CYS A 48 19.09 -13.95 -6.55
N GLY A 49 20.18 -14.50 -6.04
CA GLY A 49 20.66 -15.80 -6.46
C GLY A 49 20.90 -15.83 -7.99
N ASN A 50 20.17 -16.68 -8.69
CA ASN A 50 20.21 -16.80 -10.16
C ASN A 50 19.13 -15.98 -10.89
N ASP A 51 18.24 -15.35 -10.15
CA ASP A 51 17.11 -14.62 -10.72
C ASP A 51 17.50 -13.17 -11.02
N ARG A 52 17.23 -12.76 -12.24
CA ARG A 52 17.35 -11.36 -12.66
C ARG A 52 15.99 -10.68 -12.55
N TRP A 53 15.97 -9.58 -11.78
CA TRP A 53 14.76 -8.80 -11.54
C TRP A 53 14.72 -7.57 -12.44
N ASP A 54 14.28 -6.44 -11.87
CA ASP A 54 14.15 -5.18 -12.60
C ASP A 54 15.45 -4.37 -12.69
N PRO A 55 15.58 -3.50 -13.71
CA PRO A 55 16.69 -2.58 -13.79
C PRO A 55 16.72 -1.63 -12.60
N TRP A 56 17.88 -1.45 -11.98
CA TRP A 56 18.07 -0.39 -11.02
C TRP A 56 18.02 0.97 -11.72
N GLY A 57 17.33 1.96 -11.13
CA GLY A 57 17.12 3.27 -11.74
C GLY A 57 16.09 3.29 -12.86
N GLY A 58 15.33 2.19 -13.03
CA GLY A 58 14.30 2.05 -14.06
C GLY A 58 14.83 1.70 -15.44
N ARG A 59 13.95 1.32 -16.35
CA ARG A 59 14.33 0.93 -17.73
C ARG A 59 14.67 2.15 -18.57
N LYS A 60 15.88 2.20 -19.11
CA LYS A 60 16.21 3.15 -20.17
C LYS A 60 15.31 2.87 -21.37
N GLY A 61 14.52 3.85 -21.80
CA GLY A 61 13.68 3.73 -22.98
C GLY A 61 12.47 2.80 -22.84
N ALA A 62 12.11 2.42 -21.62
CA ALA A 62 10.89 1.65 -21.39
C ALA A 62 9.68 2.48 -21.85
N ALA A 63 8.98 1.97 -22.85
CA ALA A 63 7.69 2.49 -23.32
C ALA A 63 6.56 2.17 -22.31
N GLY A 64 6.87 1.96 -21.04
CA GLY A 64 5.92 1.89 -19.97
C GLY A 64 5.49 3.28 -19.55
N ALA A 65 4.30 3.40 -18.95
CA ALA A 65 3.73 4.67 -18.51
C ALA A 65 4.75 5.50 -17.68
N GLN A 66 5.56 4.88 -16.83
CA GLN A 66 6.61 5.54 -16.04
C GLN A 66 7.70 6.18 -16.90
N GLY A 67 8.23 5.47 -17.91
CA GLY A 67 9.30 6.00 -18.76
C GLY A 67 8.83 7.16 -19.66
N GLY A 68 7.61 7.07 -20.17
CA GLY A 68 7.04 8.10 -21.07
C GLY A 68 6.79 9.43 -20.33
N ARG A 69 6.17 9.38 -19.15
CA ARG A 69 5.90 10.59 -18.36
C ARG A 69 7.18 11.24 -17.86
N ARG A 70 8.11 10.46 -17.30
CA ARG A 70 9.42 10.97 -16.88
C ARG A 70 10.16 11.66 -18.03
N THR A 71 10.24 11.01 -19.21
CA THR A 71 10.88 11.60 -20.39
C THR A 71 10.20 12.89 -20.81
N ALA A 72 8.86 12.98 -20.73
CA ALA A 72 8.13 14.20 -21.02
C ALA A 72 8.47 15.32 -20.01
N LEU A 73 8.56 15.01 -18.73
CA LEU A 73 8.92 15.95 -17.67
C LEU A 73 10.39 16.42 -17.78
N GLU A 74 11.32 15.52 -18.15
CA GLU A 74 12.72 15.88 -18.43
C GLU A 74 12.83 16.78 -19.65
N LYS A 75 12.13 16.46 -20.75
CA LYS A 75 12.10 17.30 -21.96
C LYS A 75 11.41 18.64 -21.74
N GLY A 76 10.41 18.69 -20.88
CA GLY A 76 9.73 19.93 -20.47
C GLY A 76 10.51 20.78 -19.48
N GLY A 77 11.70 20.34 -19.05
CA GLY A 77 12.52 21.07 -18.07
C GLY A 77 11.99 21.03 -16.64
N VAL A 78 11.04 20.14 -16.35
CA VAL A 78 10.49 19.95 -15.00
C VAL A 78 11.42 19.10 -14.15
N LEU A 79 12.08 18.11 -14.76
CA LEU A 79 13.06 17.23 -14.11
C LEU A 79 14.44 17.40 -14.73
N GLU A 80 15.46 17.31 -13.89
CA GLU A 80 16.86 17.24 -14.33
C GLU A 80 17.14 15.84 -14.92
N PRO A 81 17.69 15.75 -16.15
CA PRO A 81 18.01 14.48 -16.77
C PRO A 81 19.00 13.65 -15.93
N GLY A 82 18.70 12.38 -15.75
CA GLY A 82 19.58 11.42 -15.06
C GLY A 82 19.52 11.46 -13.54
N VAL A 83 18.74 12.35 -12.93
CA VAL A 83 18.51 12.34 -11.48
C VAL A 83 17.51 11.25 -11.13
N LEU A 84 17.91 10.32 -10.25
CA LEU A 84 17.05 9.23 -9.78
C LEU A 84 16.28 9.68 -8.55
N ARG A 85 15.05 10.06 -8.75
CA ARG A 85 14.11 10.46 -7.70
C ARG A 85 13.14 9.30 -7.41
N PRO A 86 12.84 9.01 -6.18
CA PRO A 86 13.16 9.64 -4.88
C PRO A 86 14.25 8.89 -4.10
N THR A 87 15.41 8.64 -4.68
CA THR A 87 16.47 7.77 -4.17
C THR A 87 17.02 8.20 -2.79
N THR A 88 17.00 9.50 -2.48
CA THR A 88 17.43 10.02 -1.19
C THR A 88 16.33 10.84 -0.53
N THR A 89 16.45 11.04 0.78
CA THR A 89 15.52 11.86 1.55
C THR A 89 15.44 13.29 1.02
N GLU A 90 16.59 13.90 0.69
CA GLU A 90 16.65 15.27 0.19
C GLU A 90 15.89 15.41 -1.14
N LEU A 91 16.07 14.45 -2.06
CA LEU A 91 15.36 14.44 -3.34
C LEU A 91 13.86 14.24 -3.15
N ARG A 92 13.46 13.35 -2.23
CA ARG A 92 12.04 13.15 -1.89
C ARG A 92 11.43 14.42 -1.32
N LEU A 93 12.06 15.04 -0.34
CA LEU A 93 11.57 16.28 0.26
C LEU A 93 11.47 17.40 -0.76
N THR A 94 12.46 17.51 -1.66
CA THR A 94 12.44 18.50 -2.76
C THR A 94 11.24 18.27 -3.68
N ASP A 95 10.91 17.01 -4.01
CA ASP A 95 9.77 16.69 -4.86
C ASP A 95 8.43 16.91 -4.16
N MET A 96 8.35 16.60 -2.87
CA MET A 96 7.18 16.93 -2.04
C MET A 96 6.96 18.46 -1.97
N ASP A 97 8.01 19.24 -1.73
CA ASP A 97 7.91 20.70 -1.68
C ASP A 97 7.47 21.29 -3.03
N ARG A 98 7.98 20.75 -4.14
CA ARG A 98 7.58 21.14 -5.51
C ARG A 98 6.09 20.91 -5.76
N ASP A 99 5.55 19.84 -5.24
CA ASP A 99 4.15 19.41 -5.42
C ASP A 99 3.20 19.97 -4.34
N GLY A 100 3.77 20.64 -3.33
CA GLY A 100 3.00 21.20 -2.21
C GLY A 100 2.46 20.14 -1.25
N ILE A 101 3.19 19.02 -1.07
CA ILE A 101 2.88 17.93 -0.15
C ILE A 101 3.67 18.10 1.14
N ASP A 102 2.98 18.22 2.27
CA ASP A 102 3.61 18.46 3.58
C ASP A 102 4.17 17.19 4.22
N ALA A 103 3.47 16.07 4.08
CA ALA A 103 3.90 14.78 4.59
C ALA A 103 3.41 13.63 3.69
N THR A 104 4.07 12.48 3.79
CA THR A 104 3.76 11.30 2.97
C THR A 104 3.83 10.01 3.78
N VAL A 105 2.96 9.06 3.43
CA VAL A 105 3.05 7.65 3.85
C VAL A 105 3.62 6.86 2.69
N MET A 106 4.74 6.17 2.90
CA MET A 106 5.49 5.50 1.84
C MET A 106 5.38 3.99 1.98
N TYR A 107 4.74 3.37 1.00
CA TYR A 107 4.69 1.93 0.86
C TYR A 107 5.95 1.40 0.18
N GLY A 108 6.33 0.19 0.52
CA GLY A 108 7.57 -0.42 0.06
C GLY A 108 7.44 -1.15 -1.28
N PRO A 109 8.57 -1.69 -1.75
CA PRO A 109 8.59 -2.49 -2.97
C PRO A 109 7.88 -3.82 -2.77
N ILE A 110 7.27 -4.35 -3.83
CA ILE A 110 6.68 -5.69 -3.88
C ILE A 110 7.77 -6.80 -3.97
N VAL A 111 8.98 -6.51 -3.53
CA VAL A 111 10.14 -7.43 -3.47
C VAL A 111 9.82 -8.78 -2.81
N PRO A 112 8.92 -8.83 -1.82
CA PRO A 112 8.50 -10.08 -1.19
C PRO A 112 8.21 -11.19 -2.17
N LEU A 113 7.56 -10.84 -3.26
CA LEU A 113 7.12 -11.80 -4.26
C LEU A 113 8.26 -12.35 -5.15
N LEU A 114 9.43 -11.74 -5.08
CA LEU A 114 10.58 -12.07 -5.92
C LEU A 114 11.58 -13.00 -5.22
N ILE A 115 11.62 -13.00 -3.87
CA ILE A 115 12.52 -13.87 -3.10
C ILE A 115 11.78 -15.17 -2.80
N GLN A 116 12.19 -16.26 -3.45
CA GLN A 116 11.53 -17.57 -3.32
C GLN A 116 11.82 -18.29 -2.00
N ASP A 117 13.00 -18.07 -1.43
CA ASP A 117 13.40 -18.65 -0.15
C ASP A 117 12.77 -17.85 1.01
N PRO A 118 11.88 -18.43 1.83
CA PRO A 118 11.18 -17.73 2.90
C PRO A 118 12.12 -17.19 3.98
N ASP A 119 13.17 -17.92 4.36
CA ASP A 119 14.11 -17.49 5.39
C ASP A 119 14.93 -16.29 4.90
N LEU A 120 15.39 -16.33 3.64
CA LEU A 120 16.06 -15.19 3.00
C LEU A 120 15.13 -13.99 2.88
N ARG A 121 13.86 -14.23 2.57
CA ARG A 121 12.83 -13.19 2.45
C ARG A 121 12.64 -12.45 3.78
N GLU A 122 12.49 -13.18 4.88
CA GLU A 122 12.36 -12.61 6.23
C GLU A 122 13.57 -11.73 6.59
N VAL A 123 14.77 -12.23 6.39
CA VAL A 123 16.02 -11.47 6.63
C VAL A 123 16.08 -10.21 5.77
N CYS A 124 15.64 -10.29 4.51
CA CYS A 124 15.63 -9.13 3.60
C CYS A 124 14.56 -8.10 3.99
N TYR A 125 13.39 -8.53 4.49
CA TYR A 125 12.37 -7.63 5.01
C TYR A 125 12.88 -6.86 6.21
N ARG A 126 13.44 -7.58 7.18
CA ARG A 126 14.02 -6.98 8.37
C ARG A 126 15.05 -5.90 8.01
N ALA A 127 15.98 -6.23 7.10
CA ALA A 127 17.00 -5.30 6.64
C ALA A 127 16.42 -4.07 5.91
N TYR A 128 15.34 -4.26 5.13
CA TYR A 128 14.63 -3.17 4.49
C TYR A 128 13.91 -2.28 5.52
N ASN A 129 13.21 -2.88 6.47
CA ASN A 129 12.45 -2.15 7.49
C ASN A 129 13.36 -1.30 8.39
N ASP A 130 14.52 -1.84 8.78
CA ASP A 130 15.54 -1.09 9.53
C ASP A 130 16.05 0.11 8.72
N TRP A 131 16.32 -0.08 7.43
CA TRP A 131 16.72 1.00 6.54
C TRP A 131 15.61 2.05 6.39
N LEU A 132 14.35 1.62 6.21
CA LEU A 132 13.21 2.51 6.06
C LEU A 132 13.00 3.38 7.31
N ALA A 133 13.17 2.80 8.50
CA ALA A 133 13.10 3.53 9.75
C ALA A 133 14.17 4.64 9.81
N GLU A 134 15.43 4.33 9.44
CA GLU A 134 16.50 5.32 9.37
C GLU A 134 16.20 6.41 8.33
N PHE A 135 15.68 6.02 7.16
CA PHE A 135 15.29 6.96 6.10
C PHE A 135 14.23 7.95 6.60
N CYS A 136 13.18 7.45 7.25
CA CYS A 136 12.10 8.29 7.81
C CYS A 136 12.54 9.14 8.99
N ALA A 137 13.49 8.66 9.81
CA ALA A 137 14.01 9.38 10.97
C ALA A 137 14.70 10.71 10.60
N THR A 138 15.09 10.90 9.33
CA THR A 138 15.69 12.15 8.86
C THR A 138 14.70 13.31 8.78
N ALA A 139 13.39 13.01 8.64
CA ALA A 139 12.30 13.99 8.60
C ALA A 139 11.00 13.38 9.17
N PRO A 140 10.95 13.06 10.47
CA PRO A 140 9.89 12.23 11.07
C PRO A 140 8.50 12.87 11.05
N ASP A 141 8.41 14.19 10.92
CA ASP A 141 7.14 14.92 10.79
C ASP A 141 6.61 14.97 9.35
N ARG A 142 7.39 14.46 8.39
CA ARG A 142 7.08 14.50 6.96
C ARG A 142 7.08 13.12 6.31
N LEU A 143 7.85 12.16 6.82
CA LEU A 143 8.06 10.85 6.23
C LEU A 143 7.55 9.75 7.15
N VAL A 144 6.55 9.00 6.72
CA VAL A 144 6.04 7.81 7.39
C VAL A 144 6.33 6.61 6.50
N GLY A 145 7.10 5.65 6.99
CA GLY A 145 7.38 4.41 6.26
C GLY A 145 6.40 3.30 6.65
N ALA A 146 5.84 2.62 5.65
CA ALA A 146 5.09 1.39 5.83
C ALA A 146 6.05 0.20 5.72
N GLY A 147 6.41 -0.38 6.86
CA GLY A 147 7.32 -1.53 6.90
C GLY A 147 6.69 -2.77 6.28
N LEU A 148 7.50 -3.62 5.63
CA LEU A 148 7.04 -4.86 5.00
C LEU A 148 6.67 -5.90 6.05
N ILE A 149 5.46 -6.43 6.00
CA ILE A 149 4.98 -7.52 6.85
C ILE A 149 4.99 -8.82 6.04
N PRO A 150 5.62 -9.91 6.52
CA PRO A 150 5.58 -11.22 5.87
C PRO A 150 4.15 -11.75 5.69
N ILE A 151 3.93 -12.47 4.58
CA ILE A 151 2.60 -13.01 4.22
C ILE A 151 2.54 -14.55 4.29
N ASP A 152 3.66 -15.21 4.53
CA ASP A 152 3.77 -16.66 4.43
C ASP A 152 3.42 -17.37 5.75
N ASP A 153 3.75 -16.75 6.89
CA ASP A 153 3.53 -17.31 8.21
C ASP A 153 2.98 -16.25 9.17
N PRO A 154 1.79 -16.48 9.78
CA PRO A 154 1.16 -15.53 10.68
C PRO A 154 1.99 -15.15 11.92
N LYS A 155 2.80 -16.09 12.44
CA LYS A 155 3.65 -15.81 13.60
C LYS A 155 4.79 -14.88 13.23
N THR A 156 5.47 -15.15 12.12
CA THR A 156 6.52 -14.28 11.59
C THR A 156 5.97 -12.88 11.27
N ALA A 157 4.75 -12.81 10.73
CA ALA A 157 4.05 -11.54 10.50
C ALA A 157 3.83 -10.76 11.80
N ALA A 158 3.38 -11.43 12.86
CA ALA A 158 3.19 -10.82 14.19
C ALA A 158 4.51 -10.34 14.80
N ASP A 159 5.57 -11.12 14.69
CA ASP A 159 6.90 -10.77 15.20
C ASP A 159 7.47 -9.57 14.45
N GLU A 160 7.20 -9.47 13.13
CA GLU A 160 7.60 -8.31 12.35
C GLU A 160 6.82 -7.05 12.74
N VAL A 161 5.51 -7.12 12.98
CA VAL A 161 4.72 -5.98 13.49
C VAL A 161 5.29 -5.46 14.80
N ARG A 162 5.67 -6.33 15.73
CA ARG A 162 6.32 -5.93 16.98
C ARG A 162 7.66 -5.23 16.73
N HIS A 163 8.43 -5.73 15.75
CA HIS A 163 9.69 -5.10 15.36
C HIS A 163 9.47 -3.71 14.74
N LEU A 164 8.51 -3.55 13.82
CA LEU A 164 8.17 -2.26 13.23
C LEU A 164 7.88 -1.20 14.31
N ASN A 165 7.10 -1.58 15.32
CA ASN A 165 6.80 -0.71 16.45
C ASN A 165 8.06 -0.35 17.25
N GLN A 166 8.96 -1.32 17.50
CA GLN A 166 10.22 -1.11 18.25
C GLN A 166 11.17 -0.15 17.54
N ILE A 167 11.25 -0.20 16.20
CA ILE A 167 12.12 0.68 15.40
C ILE A 167 11.46 2.00 15.04
N GLY A 168 10.22 2.26 15.50
CA GLY A 168 9.52 3.53 15.35
C GLY A 168 8.82 3.72 14.00
N LEU A 169 8.60 2.67 13.22
CA LEU A 169 7.71 2.72 12.06
C LEU A 169 6.25 2.78 12.53
N ARG A 170 5.44 3.58 11.85
CA ARG A 170 4.08 3.94 12.30
C ARG A 170 2.98 3.17 11.59
N THR A 171 3.33 2.34 10.61
CA THR A 171 2.41 1.49 9.85
C THR A 171 3.17 0.36 9.18
N GLY A 172 2.45 -0.68 8.77
CA GLY A 172 3.02 -1.80 8.03
C GLY A 172 2.26 -2.09 6.75
N MET A 173 2.96 -2.52 5.71
CA MET A 173 2.41 -2.96 4.42
C MET A 173 2.20 -4.47 4.44
N PHE A 174 0.99 -4.91 4.18
CA PHE A 174 0.61 -6.32 4.10
C PHE A 174 -0.11 -6.61 2.78
N LEU A 175 0.41 -7.56 2.01
CA LEU A 175 -0.16 -7.93 0.72
C LEU A 175 -1.32 -8.93 0.91
N ALA A 176 -2.41 -8.45 1.47
CA ALA A 176 -3.56 -9.24 1.91
C ALA A 176 -4.20 -10.12 0.83
N ALA A 177 -4.16 -9.68 -0.44
CA ALA A 177 -4.66 -10.45 -1.58
C ALA A 177 -3.68 -11.55 -2.08
N ARG A 178 -2.51 -11.70 -1.42
CA ARG A 178 -1.45 -12.64 -1.82
C ARG A 178 -1.18 -13.73 -0.81
N VAL A 179 -1.86 -13.73 0.32
CA VAL A 179 -1.74 -14.78 1.33
C VAL A 179 -2.21 -16.12 0.75
N GLU A 180 -1.49 -17.19 1.04
CA GLU A 180 -1.93 -18.55 0.71
C GLU A 180 -2.93 -19.08 1.75
N LEU A 181 -2.66 -18.81 3.03
CA LEU A 181 -3.58 -19.09 4.12
C LEU A 181 -4.69 -18.03 4.14
N PRO A 182 -5.96 -18.39 3.97
CA PRO A 182 -7.06 -17.42 3.96
C PRO A 182 -7.10 -16.52 5.20
N LEU A 183 -7.40 -15.25 5.04
CA LEU A 183 -7.45 -14.27 6.15
C LEU A 183 -8.54 -14.54 7.20
N TRP A 184 -9.49 -15.44 6.91
CA TRP A 184 -10.49 -15.91 7.87
C TRP A 184 -9.99 -17.08 8.72
N ASP A 185 -8.77 -17.59 8.50
CA ASP A 185 -8.19 -18.64 9.33
C ASP A 185 -7.72 -18.06 10.67
N GLU A 186 -8.04 -18.78 11.76
CA GLU A 186 -7.68 -18.35 13.12
C GLU A 186 -6.18 -18.28 13.38
N ALA A 187 -5.36 -18.90 12.52
CA ALA A 187 -3.90 -18.78 12.61
C ALA A 187 -3.41 -17.34 12.46
N TRP A 188 -4.21 -16.41 11.87
CA TRP A 188 -3.87 -15.00 11.76
C TRP A 188 -4.10 -14.20 13.05
N GLU A 189 -4.72 -14.77 14.09
CA GLU A 189 -4.95 -14.08 15.37
C GLU A 189 -3.69 -13.41 15.95
N PRO A 190 -2.50 -14.03 15.96
CA PRO A 190 -1.29 -13.40 16.48
C PRO A 190 -0.93 -12.08 15.76
N LEU A 191 -1.19 -11.99 14.45
CA LEU A 191 -0.96 -10.77 13.68
C LEU A 191 -1.91 -9.65 14.11
N TRP A 192 -3.22 -9.98 14.21
CA TRP A 192 -4.24 -9.01 14.61
C TRP A 192 -4.02 -8.49 16.03
N GLU A 193 -3.68 -9.38 16.95
CA GLU A 193 -3.33 -9.04 18.33
C GLU A 193 -2.11 -8.11 18.39
N ALA A 194 -1.00 -8.47 17.73
CA ALA A 194 0.22 -7.67 17.71
C ALA A 194 -0.02 -6.26 17.13
N ALA A 195 -0.79 -6.15 16.04
CA ALA A 195 -1.12 -4.87 15.43
C ALA A 195 -2.02 -4.00 16.33
N ALA A 196 -2.99 -4.62 17.00
CA ALA A 196 -3.89 -3.93 17.93
C ALA A 196 -3.15 -3.43 19.18
N GLU A 197 -2.27 -4.26 19.77
CA GLU A 197 -1.46 -3.91 20.94
C GLU A 197 -0.47 -2.78 20.63
N ALA A 198 0.17 -2.83 19.46
CA ALA A 198 1.08 -1.78 18.99
C ALA A 198 0.35 -0.52 18.54
N ALA A 199 -1.00 -0.55 18.42
CA ALA A 199 -1.82 0.48 17.76
C ALA A 199 -1.32 0.83 16.33
N LEU A 200 -0.65 -0.11 15.67
CA LEU A 200 0.01 0.03 14.38
C LEU A 200 -0.98 -0.30 13.25
N PRO A 201 -1.38 0.67 12.41
CA PRO A 201 -2.23 0.41 11.27
C PRO A 201 -1.57 -0.56 10.28
N ILE A 202 -2.35 -1.51 9.76
CA ILE A 202 -1.91 -2.40 8.69
C ILE A 202 -2.49 -1.94 7.36
N GLY A 203 -1.64 -1.55 6.43
CA GLY A 203 -2.01 -1.22 5.06
C GLY A 203 -2.16 -2.49 4.22
N PHE A 204 -3.39 -2.82 3.85
CA PHE A 204 -3.69 -3.81 2.82
C PHE A 204 -3.46 -3.16 1.47
N HIS A 205 -2.27 -3.39 0.92
CA HIS A 205 -1.83 -2.71 -0.30
C HIS A 205 -2.06 -3.59 -1.53
N LEU A 206 -2.35 -2.94 -2.67
CA LEU A 206 -2.37 -3.62 -3.96
C LEU A 206 -0.98 -4.22 -4.22
N GLY A 207 -0.92 -5.45 -4.68
CA GLY A 207 0.38 -6.07 -4.91
C GLY A 207 0.28 -7.31 -5.77
N GLY A 208 0.56 -7.17 -7.05
CA GLY A 208 0.91 -8.27 -7.98
C GLY A 208 -0.07 -9.43 -8.12
N GLY A 209 -1.12 -9.48 -7.35
CA GLY A 209 -2.13 -10.55 -7.34
C GLY A 209 -3.31 -10.21 -8.21
N LEU A 210 -3.27 -10.58 -9.47
CA LEU A 210 -4.49 -10.55 -10.27
C LEU A 210 -5.20 -11.90 -10.16
N ARG A 211 -6.51 -11.87 -9.94
CA ARG A 211 -7.39 -13.00 -10.25
C ARG A 211 -7.31 -13.37 -11.74
N THR A 212 -6.81 -12.44 -12.57
CA THR A 212 -6.71 -12.60 -14.02
C THR A 212 -5.33 -13.16 -14.37
N VAL A 213 -5.30 -14.34 -14.97
CA VAL A 213 -4.09 -14.91 -15.55
C VAL A 213 -3.57 -13.99 -16.66
N LEU A 214 -2.30 -13.57 -16.56
CA LEU A 214 -1.67 -12.78 -17.61
C LEU A 214 -1.57 -13.67 -18.86
N TYR A 215 -2.30 -13.30 -19.90
CA TYR A 215 -2.27 -13.98 -21.17
C TYR A 215 -1.09 -13.48 -22.02
N SER A 216 -0.20 -14.39 -22.39
CA SER A 216 0.88 -14.12 -23.34
C SER A 216 0.37 -14.32 -24.78
N GLY A 217 -0.04 -13.23 -25.42
CA GLY A 217 -0.57 -13.25 -26.76
C GLY A 217 0.03 -12.16 -27.66
N PRO A 218 -0.50 -11.94 -28.87
CA PRO A 218 -0.10 -10.84 -29.74
C PRO A 218 -0.12 -9.48 -29.02
N LYS A 219 0.67 -8.51 -29.47
CA LYS A 219 0.79 -7.17 -28.82
C LYS A 219 -0.56 -6.49 -28.55
N ALA A 220 -1.55 -6.62 -29.47
CA ALA A 220 -2.89 -6.07 -29.26
C ALA A 220 -3.61 -6.71 -28.05
N THR A 221 -3.42 -8.01 -27.85
CA THR A 221 -3.96 -8.74 -26.69
C THR A 221 -3.25 -8.33 -25.39
N GLN A 222 -1.96 -8.04 -25.44
CA GLN A 222 -1.20 -7.55 -24.29
C GLN A 222 -1.69 -6.18 -23.82
N ALA A 223 -2.06 -5.27 -24.74
CA ALA A 223 -2.65 -3.99 -24.39
C ALA A 223 -4.00 -4.16 -23.67
N GLY A 224 -4.85 -5.08 -24.15
CA GLY A 224 -6.11 -5.43 -23.51
C GLY A 224 -5.91 -6.00 -22.10
N ASN A 225 -4.93 -6.91 -21.94
CA ASN A 225 -4.56 -7.46 -20.64
C ASN A 225 -4.12 -6.37 -19.65
N MET A 226 -3.30 -5.41 -20.10
CA MET A 226 -2.89 -4.29 -19.25
C MET A 226 -4.09 -3.42 -18.85
N GLY A 227 -5.00 -3.14 -19.80
CA GLY A 227 -6.22 -2.40 -19.50
C GLY A 227 -7.07 -3.08 -18.43
N VAL A 228 -7.32 -4.39 -18.57
CA VAL A 228 -8.04 -5.18 -17.55
C VAL A 228 -7.29 -5.16 -16.22
N ARG A 229 -5.99 -5.37 -16.26
CA ARG A 229 -5.16 -5.39 -15.06
C ARG A 229 -5.27 -4.10 -14.27
N VAL A 230 -5.03 -2.97 -14.92
CA VAL A 230 -5.07 -1.64 -14.26
C VAL A 230 -6.49 -1.31 -13.80
N ALA A 231 -7.49 -1.52 -14.65
CA ALA A 231 -8.88 -1.18 -14.30
C ALA A 231 -9.46 -2.01 -13.15
N CYS A 232 -9.01 -3.27 -12.99
CA CYS A 232 -9.55 -4.18 -11.97
C CYS A 232 -8.65 -4.31 -10.73
N SER A 233 -7.46 -3.68 -10.71
CA SER A 233 -6.52 -3.80 -9.59
C SER A 233 -7.14 -3.34 -8.27
N THR A 234 -7.84 -2.22 -8.29
CA THR A 234 -8.48 -1.63 -7.10
C THR A 234 -9.51 -2.54 -6.44
N LEU A 235 -10.14 -3.45 -7.20
CA LEU A 235 -11.12 -4.39 -6.68
C LEU A 235 -10.52 -5.62 -5.99
N GLN A 236 -9.20 -5.76 -5.92
CA GLN A 236 -8.54 -6.89 -5.26
C GLN A 236 -8.77 -6.91 -3.75
N MET A 237 -9.18 -5.80 -3.16
CA MET A 237 -9.41 -5.67 -1.71
C MET A 237 -10.83 -6.01 -1.28
N ASP A 238 -11.72 -6.42 -2.19
CA ASP A 238 -13.10 -6.84 -1.87
C ASP A 238 -13.11 -8.07 -0.94
N GLU A 239 -12.37 -9.12 -1.30
CA GLU A 239 -12.24 -10.34 -0.51
C GLU A 239 -11.45 -10.14 0.78
N PRO A 240 -10.26 -9.50 0.82
CA PRO A 240 -9.56 -9.20 2.07
C PRO A 240 -10.39 -8.37 3.05
N LEU A 241 -11.13 -7.37 2.59
CA LEU A 241 -12.02 -6.57 3.44
C LEU A 241 -13.14 -7.43 4.04
N ALA A 242 -13.80 -8.22 3.21
CA ALA A 242 -14.86 -9.14 3.68
C ALA A 242 -14.29 -10.17 4.66
N ALA A 243 -13.11 -10.73 4.36
CA ALA A 243 -12.45 -11.74 5.18
C ALA A 243 -12.17 -11.23 6.60
N VAL A 244 -11.51 -10.07 6.74
CA VAL A 244 -11.13 -9.54 8.06
C VAL A 244 -12.35 -9.16 8.90
N ILE A 245 -13.47 -8.73 8.26
CA ILE A 245 -14.73 -8.42 8.95
C ILE A 245 -15.44 -9.70 9.36
N PHE A 246 -15.72 -10.62 8.42
CA PHE A 246 -16.48 -11.83 8.70
C PHE A 246 -15.73 -12.84 9.55
N ALA A 247 -14.39 -12.86 9.53
CA ALA A 247 -13.59 -13.62 10.48
C ALA A 247 -13.73 -13.10 11.92
N GLY A 248 -14.32 -11.92 12.12
CA GLY A 248 -14.48 -11.30 13.42
C GLY A 248 -13.20 -10.69 14.01
N ALA A 249 -12.13 -10.54 13.22
CA ALA A 249 -10.89 -9.94 13.69
C ALA A 249 -11.12 -8.52 14.24
N LEU A 250 -11.90 -7.69 13.53
CA LEU A 250 -12.25 -6.35 13.96
C LEU A 250 -13.19 -6.30 15.19
N GLU A 251 -13.94 -7.38 15.47
CA GLU A 251 -14.73 -7.48 16.71
C GLU A 251 -13.86 -7.84 17.89
N ARG A 252 -12.98 -8.83 17.75
CA ARG A 252 -12.08 -9.26 18.83
C ARG A 252 -11.03 -8.23 19.17
N HIS A 253 -10.47 -7.57 18.16
CA HIS A 253 -9.39 -6.61 18.31
C HIS A 253 -9.84 -5.19 18.01
N ARG A 254 -10.45 -4.52 18.99
CA ARG A 254 -10.97 -3.14 18.82
C ARG A 254 -9.89 -2.10 18.52
N GLY A 255 -8.65 -2.37 18.88
CA GLY A 255 -7.48 -1.53 18.57
C GLY A 255 -6.91 -1.75 17.17
N LEU A 256 -7.31 -2.83 16.46
CA LEU A 256 -6.85 -3.13 15.11
C LEU A 256 -7.36 -2.08 14.12
N LYS A 257 -6.45 -1.54 13.31
CA LYS A 257 -6.71 -0.54 12.28
C LYS A 257 -6.24 -1.06 10.93
N ILE A 258 -7.11 -1.04 9.92
CA ILE A 258 -6.81 -1.48 8.56
C ILE A 258 -6.88 -0.29 7.62
N VAL A 259 -5.95 -0.20 6.69
CA VAL A 259 -5.98 0.78 5.59
C VAL A 259 -6.04 0.03 4.27
N LEU A 260 -7.06 0.26 3.49
CA LEU A 260 -7.14 -0.20 2.11
C LEU A 260 -6.36 0.78 1.24
N ALA A 261 -5.12 0.45 0.92
CA ALA A 261 -4.20 1.33 0.22
C ALA A 261 -4.29 1.14 -1.30
N GLU A 262 -4.26 2.25 -2.06
CA GLU A 262 -4.33 2.29 -3.53
C GLU A 262 -5.63 1.68 -4.13
N THR A 263 -6.73 1.68 -3.37
CA THR A 263 -7.92 0.90 -3.75
C THR A 263 -9.04 1.72 -4.39
N GLY A 264 -8.94 3.05 -4.37
CA GLY A 264 -10.10 3.88 -4.65
C GLY A 264 -11.20 3.70 -3.60
N ILE A 265 -12.24 4.50 -3.69
CA ILE A 265 -13.31 4.51 -2.68
C ILE A 265 -14.73 4.35 -3.27
N GLY A 266 -14.87 4.51 -4.58
CA GLY A 266 -16.19 4.51 -5.23
C GLY A 266 -16.93 3.17 -5.20
N TRP A 267 -16.23 2.05 -5.05
CA TRP A 267 -16.79 0.72 -4.97
C TRP A 267 -17.21 0.31 -3.53
N LEU A 268 -16.62 0.94 -2.54
CA LEU A 268 -16.80 0.59 -1.12
C LEU A 268 -18.26 0.71 -0.64
N PRO A 269 -19.04 1.76 -0.95
CA PRO A 269 -20.43 1.84 -0.50
C PRO A 269 -21.26 0.64 -0.94
N TYR A 270 -21.12 0.21 -2.20
CA TYR A 270 -21.80 -0.98 -2.71
C TYR A 270 -21.36 -2.25 -1.95
N MET A 271 -20.06 -2.40 -1.72
CA MET A 271 -19.54 -3.59 -1.03
C MET A 271 -20.02 -3.65 0.43
N LEU A 272 -20.02 -2.52 1.14
CA LEU A 272 -20.50 -2.43 2.51
C LEU A 272 -22.01 -2.75 2.61
N GLU A 273 -22.83 -2.16 1.73
CA GLU A 273 -24.26 -2.48 1.65
C GLU A 273 -24.47 -3.97 1.35
N ARG A 274 -23.71 -4.53 0.42
CA ARG A 274 -23.78 -5.95 0.07
C ARG A 274 -23.41 -6.87 1.23
N MET A 275 -22.39 -6.51 2.00
CA MET A 275 -22.01 -7.28 3.20
C MET A 275 -23.09 -7.21 4.29
N ASP A 276 -23.67 -6.03 4.53
CA ASP A 276 -24.76 -5.86 5.50
C ASP A 276 -25.99 -6.70 5.11
N ASP A 277 -26.38 -6.65 3.83
CA ASP A 277 -27.49 -7.43 3.30
C ASP A 277 -27.23 -8.95 3.40
N THR A 278 -26.01 -9.37 3.09
CA THR A 278 -25.59 -10.77 3.23
C THR A 278 -25.63 -11.23 4.68
N TYR A 279 -25.13 -10.41 5.59
CA TYR A 279 -25.15 -10.71 7.03
C TYR A 279 -26.59 -10.89 7.53
N GLN A 280 -27.47 -9.93 7.26
CA GLN A 280 -28.86 -9.96 7.71
C GLN A 280 -29.68 -11.12 7.13
N LYS A 281 -29.54 -11.40 5.83
CA LYS A 281 -30.37 -12.38 5.14
C LYS A 281 -29.92 -13.83 5.30
N PHE A 282 -28.61 -14.03 5.43
CA PHE A 282 -28.05 -15.38 5.38
C PHE A 282 -27.28 -15.76 6.64
N LEU A 283 -26.38 -14.90 7.08
CA LEU A 283 -25.39 -15.27 8.09
C LEU A 283 -25.93 -15.13 9.52
N ASP A 284 -26.93 -14.29 9.74
CA ASP A 284 -27.64 -14.15 11.04
C ASP A 284 -28.84 -15.09 11.16
N ALA A 285 -29.09 -15.96 10.18
CA ALA A 285 -30.18 -16.94 10.21
C ALA A 285 -29.82 -18.18 11.04
N GLU A 286 -30.77 -18.65 11.89
CA GLU A 286 -30.57 -19.84 12.75
C GLU A 286 -30.22 -21.11 11.94
N GLU A 287 -30.81 -21.29 10.75
CA GLU A 287 -30.50 -22.41 9.87
C GLU A 287 -29.05 -22.39 9.39
N PHE A 288 -28.49 -21.22 9.09
CA PHE A 288 -27.09 -21.07 8.72
C PHE A 288 -26.17 -21.44 9.89
N TRP A 289 -26.48 -20.97 11.12
CA TRP A 289 -25.67 -21.28 12.29
C TRP A 289 -25.64 -22.78 12.64
N ARG A 290 -26.74 -23.48 12.47
CA ARG A 290 -26.77 -24.91 12.70
C ARG A 290 -25.85 -25.69 11.77
N ARG A 291 -25.62 -25.17 10.56
CA ARG A 291 -24.81 -25.82 9.53
C ARG A 291 -23.34 -25.40 9.52
N HIS A 292 -23.08 -24.14 9.76
CA HIS A 292 -21.77 -23.52 9.54
C HIS A 292 -21.13 -22.88 10.80
N GLY A 293 -21.84 -22.91 11.93
CA GLY A 293 -21.43 -22.14 13.12
C GLY A 293 -21.94 -20.70 13.09
N ARG A 294 -21.91 -20.05 14.23
CA ARG A 294 -22.38 -18.67 14.40
C ARG A 294 -21.22 -17.70 14.19
N LEU A 295 -21.41 -16.71 13.32
CA LEU A 295 -20.50 -15.58 13.23
C LEU A 295 -20.52 -14.78 14.53
N GLN A 296 -19.33 -14.40 14.99
CA GLN A 296 -19.16 -13.64 16.24
C GLN A 296 -19.11 -12.13 15.96
N LEU A 297 -20.12 -11.61 15.28
CA LEU A 297 -20.27 -10.19 15.00
C LEU A 297 -21.41 -9.64 15.87
N THR A 298 -21.18 -8.46 16.46
CA THR A 298 -22.19 -7.75 17.28
C THR A 298 -22.79 -6.55 16.57
N MET A 299 -22.23 -6.17 15.41
CA MET A 299 -22.66 -5.05 14.58
C MET A 299 -22.76 -5.48 13.12
N ALA A 300 -23.43 -4.65 12.31
CA ALA A 300 -23.39 -4.81 10.86
C ALA A 300 -21.96 -4.64 10.30
N PRO A 301 -21.58 -5.37 9.24
CA PRO A 301 -20.27 -5.25 8.59
C PRO A 301 -19.82 -3.84 8.29
N SER A 302 -20.71 -2.97 7.77
CA SER A 302 -20.40 -1.57 7.51
C SER A 302 -20.02 -0.76 8.77
N ALA A 303 -20.52 -1.16 9.95
CA ALA A 303 -20.18 -0.50 11.20
C ALA A 303 -18.73 -0.80 11.63
N TYR A 304 -18.20 -1.99 11.31
CA TYR A 304 -16.78 -2.31 11.53
C TYR A 304 -15.88 -1.48 10.62
N PHE A 305 -16.26 -1.31 9.35
CA PHE A 305 -15.56 -0.40 8.45
C PHE A 305 -15.46 1.01 9.06
N ARG A 306 -16.60 1.60 9.40
CA ARG A 306 -16.64 2.95 10.00
C ARG A 306 -15.87 3.07 11.32
N ARG A 307 -15.66 1.98 12.04
CA ARG A 307 -14.92 1.98 13.32
C ARG A 307 -13.40 1.88 13.12
N GLN A 308 -12.93 1.04 12.18
CA GLN A 308 -11.54 0.56 12.18
C GLN A 308 -10.88 0.48 10.80
N VAL A 309 -11.57 0.87 9.72
CA VAL A 309 -11.02 0.76 8.37
C VAL A 309 -10.95 2.13 7.70
N TRP A 310 -9.86 2.40 7.03
CA TRP A 310 -9.64 3.58 6.18
C TRP A 310 -9.36 3.13 4.76
N ALA A 311 -9.52 4.04 3.78
CA ALA A 311 -9.18 3.75 2.40
C ALA A 311 -8.49 4.95 1.75
N THR A 312 -7.53 4.68 0.84
CA THR A 312 -6.86 5.71 0.06
C THR A 312 -7.34 5.75 -1.38
N PHE A 313 -7.27 6.91 -2.00
CA PHE A 313 -7.56 7.13 -3.41
C PHE A 313 -6.72 8.27 -3.97
N GLN A 314 -6.44 8.23 -5.27
CA GLN A 314 -5.79 9.32 -6.02
C GLN A 314 -6.82 10.22 -6.70
N THR A 315 -7.54 9.65 -7.66
CA THR A 315 -8.59 10.29 -8.44
C THR A 315 -9.81 9.40 -8.43
N ASP A 316 -10.86 9.85 -7.72
CA ASP A 316 -12.12 9.10 -7.61
C ASP A 316 -13.31 10.06 -7.48
N HIS A 317 -13.73 10.59 -8.61
CA HIS A 317 -14.85 11.52 -8.66
C HIS A 317 -16.18 10.90 -8.19
N LEU A 318 -16.39 9.60 -8.45
CA LEU A 318 -17.57 8.90 -7.97
C LEU A 318 -17.52 8.73 -6.47
N GLY A 319 -16.39 8.26 -5.97
CA GLY A 319 -16.17 8.03 -4.53
C GLY A 319 -16.40 9.29 -3.70
N LEU A 320 -15.89 10.43 -4.16
CA LEU A 320 -16.09 11.70 -3.48
C LEU A 320 -17.56 12.20 -3.51
N ARG A 321 -18.36 11.81 -4.51
CA ARG A 321 -19.79 12.12 -4.53
C ARG A 321 -20.62 11.31 -3.56
N VAL A 322 -20.13 10.16 -3.16
CA VAL A 322 -20.78 9.22 -2.24
C VAL A 322 -20.05 9.05 -0.93
N VAL A 323 -19.09 9.93 -0.65
CA VAL A 323 -18.23 9.84 0.54
C VAL A 323 -19.01 9.85 1.86
N ASP A 324 -20.16 10.51 1.90
CA ASP A 324 -21.06 10.53 3.08
C ASP A 324 -21.55 9.13 3.46
N LEU A 325 -21.62 8.19 2.49
CA LEU A 325 -21.99 6.80 2.76
C LEU A 325 -20.88 6.01 3.47
N LEU A 326 -19.62 6.43 3.28
CA LEU A 326 -18.44 5.84 3.94
C LEU A 326 -18.14 6.49 5.29
N GLY A 327 -18.31 7.79 5.37
CA GLY A 327 -17.78 8.69 6.37
C GLY A 327 -16.52 9.40 5.87
N ASP A 328 -16.53 10.72 5.87
CA ASP A 328 -15.41 11.56 5.42
C ASP A 328 -14.17 11.45 6.34
N ASP A 329 -14.32 10.82 7.51
CA ASP A 329 -13.27 10.51 8.49
C ASP A 329 -12.59 9.13 8.25
N ARG A 330 -13.01 8.39 7.21
CA ARG A 330 -12.45 7.07 6.85
C ARG A 330 -11.76 7.06 5.48
N VAL A 331 -11.57 8.21 4.90
CA VAL A 331 -11.03 8.36 3.55
C VAL A 331 -9.81 9.28 3.58
N MET A 332 -8.76 8.92 2.86
CA MET A 332 -7.53 9.70 2.75
C MET A 332 -7.14 9.85 1.28
N TRP A 333 -6.72 11.04 0.90
CA TRP A 333 -6.18 11.29 -0.42
C TRP A 333 -4.71 10.89 -0.52
N ALA A 334 -4.26 10.52 -1.73
CA ALA A 334 -2.90 10.13 -2.02
C ALA A 334 -2.44 10.64 -3.39
N SER A 335 -1.14 10.86 -3.55
CA SER A 335 -0.54 11.22 -4.84
C SER A 335 -0.05 10.03 -5.63
N ASP A 336 0.28 8.94 -4.94
CA ASP A 336 0.90 7.72 -5.48
C ASP A 336 2.29 7.98 -6.12
N TYR A 337 3.00 8.98 -5.60
CA TYR A 337 4.35 9.30 -6.08
C TYR A 337 5.35 8.19 -5.74
N PRO A 338 6.22 7.73 -6.66
CA PRO A 338 6.52 8.27 -7.97
C PRO A 338 5.96 7.44 -9.14
N HIS A 339 4.83 6.76 -8.98
CA HIS A 339 4.24 5.93 -10.01
C HIS A 339 3.88 6.74 -11.27
N ALA A 340 3.66 6.03 -12.38
CA ALA A 340 3.41 6.66 -13.66
C ALA A 340 2.07 7.37 -13.77
N ASP A 341 1.10 6.89 -13.05
CA ASP A 341 -0.25 7.41 -12.92
C ASP A 341 -0.42 8.35 -11.72
N SER A 342 0.68 8.59 -10.97
CA SER A 342 0.67 9.53 -9.85
C SER A 342 0.23 10.94 -10.28
N THR A 343 -0.33 11.69 -9.35
CA THR A 343 -0.72 13.08 -9.60
C THR A 343 0.49 14.03 -9.65
N TRP A 344 1.65 13.60 -9.15
CA TRP A 344 2.88 14.39 -9.14
C TRP A 344 3.36 14.74 -10.56
N PRO A 345 3.85 15.95 -10.86
CA PRO A 345 4.07 17.10 -9.99
C PRO A 345 2.90 18.13 -10.04
N GLU A 346 1.70 17.68 -10.32
CA GLU A 346 0.52 18.52 -10.51
C GLU A 346 -0.58 18.20 -9.48
N SER A 347 -0.20 17.71 -8.28
CA SER A 347 -1.17 17.26 -7.27
C SER A 347 -2.12 18.35 -6.81
N GLN A 348 -1.68 19.61 -6.75
CA GLN A 348 -2.56 20.73 -6.42
C GLN A 348 -3.72 20.85 -7.42
N ARG A 349 -3.43 20.72 -8.72
CA ARG A 349 -4.44 20.75 -9.77
C ARG A 349 -5.36 19.52 -9.71
N ALA A 350 -4.79 18.33 -9.50
CA ALA A 350 -5.57 17.11 -9.35
C ALA A 350 -6.54 17.19 -8.17
N ILE A 351 -6.10 17.74 -7.04
CA ILE A 351 -6.92 17.99 -5.86
C ILE A 351 -8.05 18.97 -6.18
N GLU A 352 -7.73 20.13 -6.82
CA GLU A 352 -8.76 21.10 -7.18
C GLU A 352 -9.82 20.50 -8.09
N ASP A 353 -9.42 19.67 -9.04
CA ASP A 353 -10.35 19.03 -9.97
C ASP A 353 -11.20 17.94 -9.30
N ASN A 354 -10.59 17.09 -8.44
CA ASN A 354 -11.28 16.02 -7.73
C ASN A 354 -12.30 16.54 -6.71
N PHE A 355 -11.92 17.56 -5.94
CA PHE A 355 -12.71 18.03 -4.80
C PHE A 355 -13.76 19.10 -5.16
N LYS A 356 -14.06 19.30 -6.45
CA LYS A 356 -15.13 20.21 -6.87
C LYS A 356 -16.47 19.79 -6.26
N GLY A 357 -17.06 20.67 -5.47
CA GLY A 357 -18.34 20.43 -4.80
C GLY A 357 -18.26 19.66 -3.48
N VAL A 358 -17.09 19.24 -3.04
CA VAL A 358 -16.88 18.65 -1.71
C VAL A 358 -16.86 19.74 -0.65
N ALA A 359 -17.58 19.54 0.46
CA ALA A 359 -17.59 20.47 1.58
C ALA A 359 -16.20 20.74 2.14
N SER A 360 -15.89 21.98 2.50
CA SER A 360 -14.55 22.37 2.94
C SER A 360 -14.04 21.57 4.15
N GLN A 361 -14.93 21.17 5.05
CA GLN A 361 -14.59 20.37 6.22
C GLN A 361 -14.20 18.96 5.82
N ALA A 362 -14.98 18.29 4.94
CA ALA A 362 -14.67 16.97 4.43
C ALA A 362 -13.36 16.99 3.62
N ARG A 363 -13.16 18.00 2.76
CA ARG A 363 -11.90 18.21 2.02
C ARG A 363 -10.70 18.27 2.96
N ARG A 364 -10.78 19.04 4.04
CA ARG A 364 -9.70 19.16 5.03
C ARG A 364 -9.42 17.83 5.72
N ARG A 365 -10.46 17.10 6.15
CA ARG A 365 -10.29 15.79 6.77
C ARG A 365 -9.58 14.82 5.83
N ILE A 366 -10.05 14.70 4.59
CA ILE A 366 -9.54 13.76 3.59
C ILE A 366 -8.09 14.09 3.18
N LEU A 367 -7.77 15.39 3.05
CA LEU A 367 -6.44 15.82 2.61
C LEU A 367 -5.41 15.88 3.75
N CYS A 368 -5.83 15.89 5.02
CA CYS A 368 -4.90 16.08 6.12
C CYS A 368 -5.30 15.34 7.39
N ASP A 369 -6.47 15.69 7.99
CA ASP A 369 -6.72 15.38 9.39
C ASP A 369 -6.77 13.86 9.64
N ASN A 370 -7.37 13.08 8.74
CA ASN A 370 -7.48 11.63 8.86
C ASN A 370 -6.11 10.93 8.86
N ALA A 371 -5.23 11.28 7.91
CA ALA A 371 -3.88 10.72 7.87
C ALA A 371 -3.04 11.18 9.07
N ARG A 372 -3.16 12.45 9.45
CA ARG A 372 -2.47 12.99 10.62
C ARG A 372 -2.83 12.24 11.90
N GLU A 373 -4.11 12.01 12.14
CA GLU A 373 -4.60 11.30 13.32
C GLU A 373 -4.22 9.83 13.31
N LEU A 374 -4.35 9.18 12.14
CA LEU A 374 -4.07 7.75 12.01
C LEU A 374 -2.59 7.43 12.22
N TYR A 375 -1.69 8.24 11.66
CA TYR A 375 -0.25 7.99 11.66
C TYR A 375 0.54 8.85 12.66
N GLY A 376 -0.12 9.73 13.43
CA GLY A 376 0.54 10.55 14.45
C GLY A 376 1.47 11.63 13.89
N LEU A 377 1.06 12.35 12.81
CA LEU A 377 1.81 13.42 12.14
C LEU A 377 1.48 14.82 12.73
#